data_84bedb4eef84ad0719884d4a07b58007
#
_entry.id   84bedb4eef84ad0719884d4a07b58007
#
_cell.length_a   1.000
_cell.length_b   1.000
_cell.length_c   1.000
_cell.angle_alpha   90.00
_cell.angle_beta   90.00
_cell.angle_gamma   90.00
#
_symmetry.space_group_name_H-M   'P 1'
#
loop_
_entity.id
_entity.type
_entity.pdbx_description
1 polymer ?
#
loop_
_entity_poly.entity_id
_entity_poly.type
_entity_poly.pdbx_seq_one_letter_code
_entity_poly.pdbx_strand_id
1 'polypeptide(L)'
;RRAGQRYLGRELDRARFAHWTGQWYPGWIVADRQREKLAAIVAHARARSRFYRERLAGLPEELDLGAYARVPFLTREEVLFHAAAIRCGGGWASRSSGGSSGTGVRIPVDAEAYAWYLAGTWLGLRWSGTDFTQRGAVLLGPRPGGLVGVASRVKDWVMNWIRIPVEPGFDGRATRVVERLRTLEPAYLYAYPSAAQRLARAVLEGRAAAPSGLKVVVFTGEPVYSFQRREVEEAFGCPVAVEYGSGEVGCVAFTCPAGTPHLMAENVYVEVAEDPRLPAGGWILVTQLHNRLFPLLRYRIGDVGLVREPTCPCGRALPELQVLGRGWDLLVADGEARFVHPLLDRLFEQLPDRLLGRVRLRHPAPGEATVEVDSHTDADVSRVRDLTADLLGPGWRVRAARAMFRRLPSGKCAYFVADGTGTVPDE
;
A
#
# COMPACT_ATOMS: atom_id res chain seq x y z
N ARG A 1 6.53 -25.30 -10.53
CA ARG A 1 6.78 -24.27 -9.49
C ARG A 1 8.27 -23.92 -9.37
N ARG A 2 9.16 -24.90 -9.13
CA ARG A 2 10.62 -24.70 -9.10
C ARG A 2 11.18 -24.20 -10.45
N ALA A 3 10.61 -24.59 -11.58
CA ALA A 3 11.04 -24.13 -12.91
C ALA A 3 10.74 -22.63 -13.14
N GLY A 4 9.59 -22.11 -12.70
CA GLY A 4 9.29 -20.67 -12.78
C GLY A 4 10.16 -19.83 -11.85
N GLN A 5 10.54 -20.38 -10.68
CA GLN A 5 11.54 -19.76 -9.82
C GLN A 5 12.94 -19.78 -10.44
N ARG A 6 13.29 -20.82 -11.22
CA ARG A 6 14.52 -20.86 -12.01
C ARG A 6 14.55 -19.84 -13.15
N TYR A 7 13.40 -19.46 -13.69
CA TYR A 7 13.30 -18.45 -14.75
C TYR A 7 13.64 -17.02 -14.27
N LEU A 8 13.26 -16.69 -13.02
CA LEU A 8 13.72 -15.48 -12.34
C LEU A 8 15.14 -15.62 -11.76
N GLY A 9 15.65 -16.82 -11.77
CA GLY A 9 17.03 -17.28 -11.65
C GLY A 9 17.84 -16.69 -10.50
N ARG A 10 19.11 -16.54 -10.78
CA ARG A 10 20.14 -16.04 -9.85
C ARG A 10 19.77 -14.70 -9.19
N GLU A 11 19.02 -13.82 -9.88
CA GLU A 11 18.67 -12.51 -9.35
C GLU A 11 17.67 -12.60 -8.21
N LEU A 12 16.71 -13.53 -8.27
CA LEU A 12 15.77 -13.72 -7.16
C LEU A 12 16.48 -14.31 -5.93
N ASP A 13 17.38 -15.27 -6.12
CA ASP A 13 18.13 -15.85 -4.99
C ASP A 13 19.10 -14.83 -4.39
N ARG A 14 19.77 -14.04 -5.23
CA ARG A 14 20.61 -12.92 -4.79
C ARG A 14 19.82 -11.88 -3.99
N ALA A 15 18.66 -11.48 -4.49
CA ALA A 15 17.79 -10.52 -3.84
C ALA A 15 17.24 -11.06 -2.49
N ARG A 16 16.82 -12.32 -2.46
CA ARG A 16 16.40 -12.99 -1.22
C ARG A 16 17.52 -13.06 -0.18
N PHE A 17 18.71 -13.45 -0.61
CA PHE A 17 19.87 -13.52 0.27
C PHE A 17 20.20 -12.13 0.84
N ALA A 18 20.25 -11.10 -0.01
CA ALA A 18 20.50 -9.73 0.41
C ALA A 18 19.46 -9.23 1.44
N HIS A 19 18.18 -9.44 1.17
CA HIS A 19 17.11 -9.08 2.11
C HIS A 19 17.19 -9.86 3.43
N TRP A 20 17.47 -11.19 3.35
CA TRP A 20 17.55 -12.04 4.51
C TRP A 20 18.71 -11.71 5.44
N THR A 21 19.87 -11.39 4.90
CA THR A 21 21.06 -11.01 5.68
C THR A 21 21.03 -9.54 6.06
N GLY A 22 20.63 -8.65 5.14
CA GLY A 22 20.68 -7.21 5.30
C GLY A 22 19.83 -6.69 6.46
N GLN A 23 18.75 -7.39 6.82
CA GLN A 23 17.89 -6.98 7.94
C GLN A 23 18.60 -7.00 9.31
N TRP A 24 19.73 -7.68 9.41
CA TRP A 24 20.51 -7.84 10.64
C TRP A 24 21.83 -7.06 10.64
N TYR A 25 22.17 -6.38 9.56
CA TYR A 25 23.37 -5.57 9.50
C TYR A 25 23.22 -4.33 10.39
N PRO A 26 24.32 -3.87 11.02
CA PRO A 26 24.32 -2.56 11.69
C PRO A 26 23.76 -1.45 10.76
N GLY A 27 23.05 -0.49 11.33
CA GLY A 27 22.38 0.56 10.55
C GLY A 27 23.31 1.32 9.60
N TRP A 28 24.57 1.53 9.99
CA TRP A 28 25.54 2.18 9.14
C TRP A 28 25.91 1.35 7.90
N ILE A 29 25.93 0.00 7.99
CA ILE A 29 26.13 -0.88 6.82
C ILE A 29 24.90 -0.81 5.91
N VAL A 30 23.69 -0.83 6.46
CA VAL A 30 22.47 -0.68 5.67
C VAL A 30 22.49 0.65 4.89
N ALA A 31 22.82 1.75 5.56
CA ALA A 31 22.92 3.07 4.96
C ALA A 31 24.00 3.15 3.88
N ASP A 32 25.15 2.52 4.10
CA ASP A 32 26.26 2.49 3.14
C ASP A 32 25.87 1.73 1.86
N ARG A 33 25.31 0.55 2.00
CA ARG A 33 24.76 -0.25 0.89
C ARG A 33 23.68 0.49 0.11
N GLN A 34 22.80 1.22 0.80
CA GLN A 34 21.80 2.06 0.14
C GLN A 34 22.45 3.19 -0.66
N ARG A 35 23.47 3.85 -0.11
CA ARG A 35 24.22 4.91 -0.82
C ARG A 35 24.88 4.39 -2.10
N GLU A 36 25.53 3.22 -2.04
CA GLU A 36 26.13 2.59 -3.23
C GLU A 36 25.11 2.31 -4.32
N LYS A 37 23.96 1.69 -3.96
CA LYS A 37 22.89 1.37 -4.91
C LYS A 37 22.24 2.64 -5.46
N LEU A 38 22.04 3.66 -4.62
CA LEU A 38 21.50 4.95 -5.01
C LEU A 38 22.42 5.64 -6.02
N ALA A 39 23.72 5.70 -5.75
CA ALA A 39 24.70 6.24 -6.69
C ALA A 39 24.67 5.50 -8.04
N ALA A 40 24.59 4.16 -8.00
CA ALA A 40 24.56 3.34 -9.21
C ALA A 40 23.29 3.58 -10.05
N ILE A 41 22.10 3.69 -9.44
CA ILE A 41 20.85 3.93 -10.18
C ILE A 41 20.79 5.37 -10.72
N VAL A 42 21.30 6.36 -9.98
CA VAL A 42 21.36 7.75 -10.42
C VAL A 42 22.33 7.92 -11.59
N ALA A 43 23.54 7.34 -11.52
CA ALA A 43 24.49 7.33 -12.62
C ALA A 43 23.90 6.67 -13.88
N HIS A 44 23.22 5.53 -13.71
CA HIS A 44 22.53 4.86 -14.81
C HIS A 44 21.41 5.74 -15.42
N ALA A 45 20.57 6.36 -14.60
CA ALA A 45 19.49 7.22 -15.05
C ALA A 45 20.04 8.44 -15.83
N ARG A 46 21.10 9.10 -15.30
CA ARG A 46 21.78 10.21 -15.98
C ARG A 46 22.33 9.81 -17.36
N ALA A 47 22.94 8.64 -17.45
CA ALA A 47 23.55 8.17 -18.70
C ALA A 47 22.52 7.72 -19.74
N ARG A 48 21.41 7.11 -19.34
CA ARG A 48 20.49 6.38 -20.21
C ARG A 48 19.13 7.02 -20.43
N SER A 49 18.65 7.87 -19.51
CA SER A 49 17.37 8.56 -19.62
C SER A 49 17.57 9.99 -20.12
N ARG A 50 16.83 10.37 -21.17
CA ARG A 50 16.82 11.75 -21.65
C ARG A 50 16.29 12.69 -20.57
N PHE A 51 15.20 12.30 -19.89
CA PHE A 51 14.60 13.07 -18.82
C PHE A 51 15.57 13.34 -17.67
N TYR A 52 16.29 12.32 -17.18
CA TYR A 52 17.20 12.49 -16.06
C TYR A 52 18.51 13.17 -16.45
N ARG A 53 18.94 13.11 -17.70
CA ARG A 53 20.07 13.89 -18.17
C ARG A 53 19.82 15.39 -18.01
N GLU A 54 18.63 15.84 -18.36
CA GLU A 54 18.20 17.23 -18.21
C GLU A 54 17.96 17.58 -16.74
N ARG A 55 17.24 16.73 -15.99
CA ARG A 55 16.86 16.97 -14.60
C ARG A 55 18.03 16.97 -13.62
N LEU A 56 19.07 16.22 -13.91
CA LEU A 56 20.30 16.13 -13.10
C LEU A 56 21.43 17.04 -13.63
N ALA A 57 21.15 17.87 -14.65
CA ALA A 57 22.11 18.86 -15.14
C ALA A 57 22.42 19.87 -14.03
N GLY A 58 23.70 20.24 -13.89
CA GLY A 58 24.14 21.15 -12.84
C GLY A 58 24.35 20.54 -11.46
N LEU A 59 24.03 19.25 -11.26
CA LEU A 59 24.39 18.52 -10.05
C LEU A 59 25.73 17.80 -10.23
N PRO A 60 26.54 17.60 -9.15
CA PRO A 60 27.78 16.86 -9.20
C PRO A 60 27.62 15.49 -9.89
N GLU A 61 28.67 15.00 -10.50
CA GLU A 61 28.66 13.68 -11.14
C GLU A 61 28.50 12.58 -10.07
N GLU A 62 29.25 12.69 -8.98
CA GLU A 62 29.07 11.91 -7.77
C GLU A 62 28.17 12.66 -6.80
N LEU A 63 26.97 12.11 -6.59
CA LEU A 63 25.98 12.70 -5.67
C LEU A 63 26.14 12.08 -4.28
N ASP A 64 26.48 12.92 -3.30
CA ASP A 64 26.21 12.60 -1.90
C ASP A 64 24.70 12.72 -1.58
N LEU A 65 24.29 12.32 -0.39
CA LEU A 65 22.90 12.38 0.01
C LEU A 65 22.35 13.82 0.06
N GLY A 66 23.19 14.79 0.41
CA GLY A 66 22.82 16.21 0.43
C GLY A 66 22.56 16.76 -0.97
N ALA A 67 23.41 16.39 -1.94
CA ALA A 67 23.20 16.74 -3.34
C ALA A 67 21.99 16.00 -3.92
N TYR A 68 21.77 14.73 -3.55
CA TYR A 68 20.62 13.97 -3.97
C TYR A 68 19.29 14.58 -3.46
N ALA A 69 19.27 15.05 -2.22
CA ALA A 69 18.09 15.72 -1.65
C ALA A 69 17.67 17.01 -2.40
N ARG A 70 18.56 17.60 -3.20
CA ARG A 70 18.25 18.76 -4.06
C ARG A 70 17.66 18.37 -5.43
N VAL A 71 17.70 17.09 -5.81
CA VAL A 71 17.01 16.62 -7.03
C VAL A 71 15.51 16.86 -6.85
N PRO A 72 14.82 17.57 -7.76
CA PRO A 72 13.38 17.73 -7.66
C PRO A 72 12.68 16.37 -7.58
N PHE A 73 11.68 16.21 -6.73
CA PHE A 73 10.90 14.97 -6.67
C PHE A 73 10.11 14.77 -7.96
N LEU A 74 9.86 13.53 -8.30
CA LEU A 74 9.11 13.10 -9.48
C LEU A 74 7.64 12.91 -9.10
N THR A 75 6.73 13.57 -9.81
CA THR A 75 5.28 13.41 -9.60
C THR A 75 4.69 12.34 -10.52
N ARG A 76 3.47 11.92 -10.22
CA ARG A 76 2.71 10.98 -11.03
C ARG A 76 2.42 11.55 -12.42
N GLU A 77 2.07 12.83 -12.49
CA GLU A 77 1.78 13.58 -13.71
C GLU A 77 3.01 13.65 -14.61
N GLU A 78 4.18 13.94 -14.03
CA GLU A 78 5.45 13.93 -14.75
C GLU A 78 5.78 12.54 -15.28
N VAL A 79 5.54 11.47 -14.49
CA VAL A 79 5.74 10.09 -14.97
C VAL A 79 4.86 9.78 -16.16
N LEU A 80 3.59 10.20 -16.14
CA LEU A 80 2.67 10.00 -17.28
C LEU A 80 3.10 10.80 -18.50
N PHE A 81 3.46 12.06 -18.31
CA PHE A 81 3.82 12.98 -19.40
C PHE A 81 5.18 12.63 -20.03
N HIS A 82 6.16 12.29 -19.19
CA HIS A 82 7.54 12.05 -19.63
C HIS A 82 7.90 10.57 -19.75
N ALA A 83 6.93 9.64 -19.74
CA ALA A 83 7.18 8.20 -19.73
C ALA A 83 8.21 7.72 -20.78
N ALA A 84 8.13 8.24 -22.01
CA ALA A 84 9.05 7.91 -23.10
C ALA A 84 10.48 8.42 -22.85
N ALA A 85 10.63 9.60 -22.23
CA ALA A 85 11.92 10.20 -21.94
C ALA A 85 12.59 9.63 -20.67
N ILE A 86 11.80 9.15 -19.71
CA ILE A 86 12.28 8.45 -18.51
C ILE A 86 12.84 7.07 -18.87
N ARG A 87 12.23 6.39 -19.83
CA ARG A 87 12.53 5.01 -20.18
C ARG A 87 13.96 4.83 -20.74
N CYS A 88 14.68 3.84 -20.22
CA CYS A 88 16.07 3.55 -20.58
C CYS A 88 16.25 2.36 -21.54
N GLY A 89 15.18 1.66 -21.93
CA GLY A 89 15.29 0.50 -22.81
C GLY A 89 13.97 -0.27 -23.05
N GLY A 90 14.05 -1.43 -23.69
CA GLY A 90 12.91 -2.32 -23.95
C GLY A 90 12.44 -3.05 -22.69
N GLY A 91 11.11 -3.26 -22.51
CA GLY A 91 10.53 -3.86 -21.32
C GLY A 91 10.22 -5.35 -21.46
N TRP A 92 10.39 -6.11 -20.39
CA TRP A 92 9.97 -7.51 -20.28
C TRP A 92 8.54 -7.63 -19.69
N ALA A 93 8.23 -6.83 -18.69
CA ALA A 93 6.92 -6.80 -18.04
C ALA A 93 6.54 -5.36 -17.70
N SER A 94 5.32 -5.15 -17.28
CA SER A 94 4.88 -3.86 -16.73
C SER A 94 4.11 -4.07 -15.45
N ARG A 95 4.23 -3.09 -14.55
CA ARG A 95 3.42 -2.95 -13.34
C ARG A 95 2.48 -1.77 -13.51
N SER A 96 1.32 -1.85 -12.90
CA SER A 96 0.37 -0.75 -12.95
C SER A 96 -0.12 -0.44 -11.54
N SER A 97 -0.27 0.84 -11.24
CA SER A 97 -1.04 1.25 -10.07
C SER A 97 -2.53 0.95 -10.31
N GLY A 98 -3.19 0.45 -9.29
CA GLY A 98 -4.65 0.38 -9.26
C GLY A 98 -5.26 1.74 -8.89
N GLY A 99 -4.91 2.83 -9.60
CA GLY A 99 -5.27 4.19 -9.24
C GLY A 99 -6.75 4.34 -8.89
N SER A 100 -7.04 4.92 -7.73
CA SER A 100 -8.39 5.32 -7.32
C SER A 100 -9.01 6.33 -8.29
N SER A 101 -8.18 7.02 -9.06
CA SER A 101 -8.55 8.02 -10.09
C SER A 101 -8.74 7.47 -11.51
N GLY A 102 -8.68 6.15 -11.72
CA GLY A 102 -9.00 5.52 -13.01
C GLY A 102 -7.86 5.44 -14.04
N THR A 103 -6.87 6.32 -14.03
CA THR A 103 -5.70 6.29 -14.93
C THR A 103 -4.50 5.66 -14.24
N GLY A 104 -4.31 4.34 -14.39
CA GLY A 104 -3.15 3.65 -13.82
C GLY A 104 -1.85 4.02 -14.54
N VAL A 105 -0.79 4.37 -13.79
CA VAL A 105 0.56 4.48 -14.35
C VAL A 105 1.10 3.10 -14.66
N ARG A 106 1.66 2.92 -15.86
CA ARG A 106 2.35 1.68 -16.26
C ARG A 106 3.86 1.87 -16.16
N ILE A 107 4.50 1.17 -15.26
CA ILE A 107 5.95 1.16 -15.08
C ILE A 107 6.53 -0.11 -15.72
N PRO A 108 7.33 0.02 -16.78
CA PRO A 108 8.10 -1.10 -17.32
C PRO A 108 9.12 -1.60 -16.28
N VAL A 109 9.27 -2.92 -16.18
CA VAL A 109 10.24 -3.54 -15.29
C VAL A 109 11.01 -4.63 -16.04
N ASP A 110 12.29 -4.77 -15.73
CA ASP A 110 13.11 -5.89 -16.16
C ASP A 110 13.04 -7.06 -15.16
N ALA A 111 13.72 -8.14 -15.47
CA ALA A 111 13.71 -9.32 -14.61
C ALA A 111 14.40 -9.08 -13.27
N GLU A 112 15.45 -8.26 -13.24
CA GLU A 112 16.16 -7.89 -12.02
C GLU A 112 15.24 -7.10 -11.08
N ALA A 113 14.66 -5.99 -11.54
CA ALA A 113 13.74 -5.17 -10.76
C ALA A 113 12.55 -5.99 -10.23
N TYR A 114 12.03 -6.90 -11.04
CA TYR A 114 10.93 -7.77 -10.63
C TYR A 114 11.36 -8.78 -9.56
N ALA A 115 12.57 -9.33 -9.65
CA ALA A 115 13.12 -10.23 -8.65
C ALA A 115 13.31 -9.54 -7.29
N TRP A 116 13.86 -8.32 -7.29
CA TRP A 116 14.02 -7.53 -6.07
C TRP A 116 12.68 -7.16 -5.42
N TYR A 117 11.70 -6.80 -6.23
CA TYR A 117 10.34 -6.59 -5.73
C TYR A 117 9.75 -7.82 -5.04
N LEU A 118 9.84 -8.99 -5.70
CA LEU A 118 9.34 -10.24 -5.12
C LEU A 118 10.08 -10.63 -3.84
N ALA A 119 11.38 -10.35 -3.77
CA ALA A 119 12.19 -10.67 -2.60
C ALA A 119 11.79 -9.84 -1.37
N GLY A 120 11.38 -8.57 -1.52
CA GLY A 120 10.86 -7.76 -0.43
C GLY A 120 9.55 -8.33 0.15
N THR A 121 8.58 -8.64 -0.71
CA THR A 121 7.33 -9.30 -0.27
C THR A 121 7.60 -10.69 0.33
N TRP A 122 8.56 -11.45 -0.24
CA TRP A 122 8.98 -12.74 0.31
C TRP A 122 9.55 -12.60 1.73
N LEU A 123 10.39 -11.61 1.98
CA LEU A 123 10.94 -11.35 3.30
C LEU A 123 9.83 -11.07 4.32
N GLY A 124 8.87 -10.21 3.99
CA GLY A 124 7.72 -9.92 4.84
C GLY A 124 6.88 -11.16 5.18
N LEU A 125 6.63 -12.03 4.19
CA LEU A 125 5.96 -13.32 4.42
C LEU A 125 6.78 -14.22 5.33
N ARG A 126 8.12 -14.26 5.17
CA ARG A 126 9.02 -15.04 6.03
C ARG A 126 8.98 -14.60 7.49
N TRP A 127 8.79 -13.32 7.76
CA TRP A 127 8.58 -12.82 9.13
C TRP A 127 7.34 -13.42 9.79
N SER A 128 6.33 -13.74 8.99
CA SER A 128 5.09 -14.38 9.46
C SER A 128 5.11 -15.92 9.35
N GLY A 129 6.29 -16.55 9.17
CA GLY A 129 6.45 -18.00 9.11
C GLY A 129 5.92 -18.68 7.85
N THR A 130 5.76 -17.93 6.76
CA THR A 130 5.31 -18.45 5.46
C THR A 130 6.16 -17.91 4.29
N ASP A 131 5.93 -18.39 3.09
CA ASP A 131 6.55 -17.89 1.86
C ASP A 131 5.81 -18.37 0.60
N PHE A 132 6.33 -18.01 -0.59
CA PHE A 132 5.74 -18.38 -1.88
C PHE A 132 5.79 -19.88 -2.23
N THR A 133 6.46 -20.72 -1.45
CA THR A 133 6.42 -22.17 -1.65
C THR A 133 5.13 -22.78 -1.11
N GLN A 134 4.52 -22.10 -0.16
CA GLN A 134 3.23 -22.46 0.39
C GLN A 134 2.11 -21.84 -0.45
N ARG A 135 0.92 -22.44 -0.38
CA ARG A 135 -0.23 -21.94 -1.10
C ARG A 135 -0.72 -20.64 -0.50
N GLY A 136 -0.86 -19.60 -1.32
CA GLY A 136 -1.44 -18.31 -0.92
C GLY A 136 -2.78 -18.06 -1.59
N ALA A 137 -3.71 -17.43 -0.90
CA ALA A 137 -4.91 -16.87 -1.50
C ALA A 137 -4.76 -15.36 -1.65
N VAL A 138 -5.13 -14.81 -2.83
CA VAL A 138 -4.97 -13.40 -3.18
C VAL A 138 -6.32 -12.79 -3.47
N LEU A 139 -6.79 -11.90 -2.60
CA LEU A 139 -8.06 -11.17 -2.68
C LEU A 139 -7.78 -9.69 -3.00
N LEU A 140 -7.48 -9.44 -4.24
CA LEU A 140 -7.24 -8.09 -4.76
C LEU A 140 -8.14 -7.86 -5.98
N GLY A 141 -8.11 -6.66 -6.53
CA GLY A 141 -8.97 -6.19 -7.61
C GLY A 141 -9.27 -7.14 -8.77
N PRO A 142 -10.02 -6.71 -9.76
CA PRO A 142 -10.48 -7.56 -10.83
C PRO A 142 -9.31 -8.19 -11.60
N ARG A 143 -9.54 -9.36 -12.17
CA ARG A 143 -8.54 -10.04 -13.01
C ARG A 143 -8.49 -9.37 -14.38
N PRO A 144 -7.29 -9.05 -14.89
CA PRO A 144 -7.17 -8.54 -16.25
C PRO A 144 -7.70 -9.54 -17.28
N GLY A 145 -8.28 -9.06 -18.38
CA GLY A 145 -8.70 -9.84 -19.51
C GLY A 145 -7.58 -10.08 -20.56
N GLY A 146 -7.91 -10.79 -21.64
CA GLY A 146 -7.04 -11.00 -22.79
C GLY A 146 -5.69 -11.66 -22.45
N LEU A 147 -4.65 -11.34 -23.22
CA LEU A 147 -3.29 -11.87 -23.04
C LEU A 147 -2.68 -11.53 -21.68
N VAL A 148 -2.98 -10.35 -21.14
CA VAL A 148 -2.55 -9.94 -19.79
C VAL A 148 -3.15 -10.86 -18.73
N GLY A 149 -4.40 -11.28 -18.90
CA GLY A 149 -5.06 -12.25 -18.03
C GLY A 149 -4.44 -13.65 -18.09
N VAL A 150 -3.98 -14.09 -19.28
CA VAL A 150 -3.24 -15.35 -19.42
C VAL A 150 -1.90 -15.26 -18.67
N ALA A 151 -1.12 -14.22 -18.91
CA ALA A 151 0.15 -14.00 -18.21
C ALA A 151 -0.06 -13.91 -16.66
N SER A 152 -1.14 -13.29 -16.21
CA SER A 152 -1.50 -13.24 -14.78
C SER A 152 -1.78 -14.65 -14.22
N ARG A 153 -2.48 -15.51 -14.96
CA ARG A 153 -2.72 -16.91 -14.53
C ARG A 153 -1.45 -17.73 -14.44
N VAL A 154 -0.55 -17.59 -15.41
CA VAL A 154 0.77 -18.24 -15.38
C VAL A 154 1.56 -17.78 -14.14
N LYS A 155 1.58 -16.47 -13.87
CA LYS A 155 2.20 -15.91 -12.66
C LYS A 155 1.58 -16.49 -11.39
N ASP A 156 0.25 -16.50 -11.28
CA ASP A 156 -0.46 -17.01 -10.11
C ASP A 156 -0.12 -18.51 -9.89
N TRP A 157 -0.02 -19.29 -10.97
CA TRP A 157 0.39 -20.70 -10.90
C TRP A 157 1.85 -20.86 -10.40
N VAL A 158 2.78 -20.09 -10.98
CA VAL A 158 4.20 -20.10 -10.57
C VAL A 158 4.35 -19.72 -9.10
N MET A 159 3.63 -18.69 -8.63
CA MET A 159 3.65 -18.20 -7.27
C MET A 159 2.84 -19.06 -6.28
N ASN A 160 2.22 -20.14 -6.75
CA ASN A 160 1.28 -20.95 -5.95
C ASN A 160 0.11 -20.13 -5.38
N TRP A 161 -0.37 -19.15 -6.13
CA TRP A 161 -1.44 -18.25 -5.74
C TRP A 161 -2.80 -18.72 -6.26
N ILE A 162 -3.79 -18.66 -5.40
CA ILE A 162 -5.21 -18.77 -5.75
C ILE A 162 -5.78 -17.37 -5.73
N ARG A 163 -6.02 -16.81 -6.91
CA ARG A 163 -6.61 -15.49 -7.02
C ARG A 163 -8.13 -15.55 -6.99
N ILE A 164 -8.71 -14.79 -6.07
CA ILE A 164 -10.15 -14.56 -5.94
C ILE A 164 -10.39 -13.08 -6.20
N PRO A 165 -10.98 -12.69 -7.34
CA PRO A 165 -11.18 -11.29 -7.68
C PRO A 165 -12.11 -10.58 -6.69
N VAL A 166 -11.67 -9.41 -6.23
CA VAL A 166 -12.50 -8.47 -5.44
C VAL A 166 -13.02 -7.41 -6.41
N GLU A 167 -14.32 -7.41 -6.62
CA GLU A 167 -15.03 -6.58 -7.60
C GLU A 167 -16.42 -6.20 -7.05
N PRO A 168 -17.17 -5.30 -7.67
CA PRO A 168 -18.55 -5.04 -7.26
C PRO A 168 -19.35 -6.34 -7.13
N GLY A 169 -20.08 -6.49 -6.01
CA GLY A 169 -20.80 -7.73 -5.66
C GLY A 169 -19.99 -8.78 -4.89
N PHE A 170 -18.70 -8.55 -4.61
CA PHE A 170 -17.86 -9.45 -3.80
C PHE A 170 -18.48 -9.71 -2.42
N ASP A 171 -19.02 -8.68 -1.78
CA ASP A 171 -19.54 -8.76 -0.41
C ASP A 171 -20.69 -9.76 -0.27
N GLY A 172 -21.55 -9.89 -1.29
CA GLY A 172 -22.62 -10.89 -1.34
C GLY A 172 -22.14 -12.34 -1.54
N ARG A 173 -20.84 -12.52 -1.86
CA ARG A 173 -20.23 -13.84 -2.06
C ARG A 173 -19.31 -14.25 -0.91
N ALA A 174 -19.22 -13.45 0.16
CA ALA A 174 -18.24 -13.65 1.24
C ALA A 174 -18.29 -15.05 1.83
N THR A 175 -19.48 -15.57 2.17
CA THR A 175 -19.65 -16.93 2.70
C THR A 175 -19.08 -17.99 1.75
N ARG A 176 -19.41 -17.95 0.46
CA ARG A 176 -18.87 -18.89 -0.54
C ARG A 176 -17.35 -18.79 -0.68
N VAL A 177 -16.81 -17.59 -0.55
CA VAL A 177 -15.36 -17.39 -0.61
C VAL A 177 -14.68 -18.01 0.60
N VAL A 178 -15.24 -17.88 1.80
CA VAL A 178 -14.71 -18.53 3.02
C VAL A 178 -14.75 -20.05 2.87
N GLU A 179 -15.87 -20.64 2.41
CA GLU A 179 -15.98 -22.08 2.17
C GLU A 179 -14.93 -22.57 1.16
N ARG A 180 -14.70 -21.80 0.09
CA ARG A 180 -13.64 -22.09 -0.88
C ARG A 180 -12.25 -22.04 -0.26
N LEU A 181 -11.96 -21.05 0.60
CA LEU A 181 -10.68 -20.96 1.32
C LEU A 181 -10.48 -22.16 2.26
N ARG A 182 -11.53 -22.64 2.91
CA ARG A 182 -11.48 -23.87 3.73
C ARG A 182 -11.04 -25.09 2.92
N THR A 183 -11.62 -25.29 1.74
CA THR A 183 -11.26 -26.40 0.84
C THR A 183 -9.84 -26.27 0.28
N LEU A 184 -9.35 -25.06 0.11
CA LEU A 184 -8.05 -24.79 -0.52
C LEU A 184 -6.90 -24.73 0.47
N GLU A 185 -7.19 -24.55 1.76
CA GLU A 185 -6.25 -24.51 2.87
C GLU A 185 -4.99 -23.64 2.60
N PRO A 186 -5.16 -22.33 2.29
CA PRO A 186 -4.01 -21.47 2.05
C PRO A 186 -3.24 -21.23 3.36
N ALA A 187 -1.92 -21.13 3.27
CA ALA A 187 -1.06 -20.78 4.39
C ALA A 187 -1.10 -19.27 4.71
N TYR A 188 -1.44 -18.45 3.74
CA TYR A 188 -1.61 -17.01 3.93
C TYR A 188 -2.69 -16.45 3.01
N LEU A 189 -3.33 -15.38 3.48
CA LEU A 189 -4.31 -14.61 2.74
C LEU A 189 -3.71 -13.22 2.46
N TYR A 190 -3.62 -12.83 1.19
CA TYR A 190 -3.12 -11.52 0.76
C TYR A 190 -4.30 -10.72 0.21
N ALA A 191 -4.73 -9.68 0.93
CA ALA A 191 -6.05 -9.09 0.69
C ALA A 191 -6.10 -7.58 0.90
N TYR A 192 -7.09 -6.95 0.26
CA TYR A 192 -7.57 -5.66 0.74
C TYR A 192 -8.15 -5.82 2.15
N PRO A 193 -7.84 -4.89 3.09
CA PRO A 193 -8.42 -4.89 4.44
C PRO A 193 -9.94 -5.04 4.45
N SER A 194 -10.63 -4.27 3.60
CA SER A 194 -12.09 -4.33 3.48
C SER A 194 -12.62 -5.68 2.95
N ALA A 195 -11.86 -6.36 2.11
CA ALA A 195 -12.25 -7.68 1.60
C ALA A 195 -12.06 -8.76 2.67
N ALA A 196 -10.91 -8.76 3.35
CA ALA A 196 -10.66 -9.70 4.45
C ALA A 196 -11.66 -9.52 5.59
N GLN A 197 -11.98 -8.28 5.96
CA GLN A 197 -12.98 -7.95 6.97
C GLN A 197 -14.37 -8.50 6.60
N ARG A 198 -14.78 -8.44 5.32
CA ARG A 198 -16.03 -9.05 4.88
C ARG A 198 -16.05 -10.57 5.04
N LEU A 199 -14.93 -11.24 4.81
CA LEU A 199 -14.81 -12.66 5.07
C LEU A 199 -14.85 -12.97 6.57
N ALA A 200 -14.14 -12.18 7.37
CA ALA A 200 -14.14 -12.30 8.83
C ALA A 200 -15.56 -12.19 9.40
N ARG A 201 -16.34 -11.22 8.93
CA ARG A 201 -17.76 -11.08 9.28
C ARG A 201 -18.58 -12.31 8.99
N ALA A 202 -18.37 -12.96 7.83
CA ALA A 202 -19.10 -14.18 7.51
C ALA A 202 -18.81 -15.32 8.49
N VAL A 203 -17.61 -15.33 9.08
CA VAL A 203 -17.21 -16.28 10.13
C VAL A 203 -17.79 -15.89 11.48
N LEU A 204 -17.61 -14.65 11.92
CA LEU A 204 -18.08 -14.16 13.23
C LEU A 204 -19.60 -14.22 13.37
N GLU A 205 -20.34 -14.02 12.28
CA GLU A 205 -21.81 -14.16 12.23
C GLU A 205 -22.27 -15.62 12.07
N GLY A 206 -21.38 -16.60 12.12
CA GLY A 206 -21.71 -18.03 12.03
C GLY A 206 -22.17 -18.51 10.66
N ARG A 207 -22.00 -17.71 9.59
CA ARG A 207 -22.43 -18.06 8.22
C ARG A 207 -21.46 -19.01 7.50
N ALA A 208 -20.22 -19.09 7.98
CA ALA A 208 -19.19 -20.03 7.53
C ALA A 208 -18.21 -20.32 8.66
N ALA A 209 -17.56 -21.50 8.63
CA ALA A 209 -16.47 -21.79 9.56
C ALA A 209 -15.14 -21.19 9.04
N ALA A 210 -14.24 -20.81 9.96
CA ALA A 210 -12.93 -20.28 9.59
C ALA A 210 -12.10 -21.30 8.77
N PRO A 211 -11.29 -20.83 7.80
CA PRO A 211 -10.32 -21.69 7.13
C PRO A 211 -9.23 -22.12 8.14
N SER A 212 -8.87 -23.40 8.11
CA SER A 212 -7.75 -23.93 8.88
C SER A 212 -6.43 -23.65 8.16
N GLY A 213 -5.33 -23.60 8.91
CA GLY A 213 -3.98 -23.52 8.33
C GLY A 213 -3.50 -22.13 7.91
N LEU A 214 -4.30 -21.07 8.04
CA LEU A 214 -3.83 -19.70 7.86
C LEU A 214 -2.80 -19.34 8.94
N LYS A 215 -1.64 -18.86 8.51
CA LYS A 215 -0.57 -18.37 9.37
C LYS A 215 -0.57 -16.86 9.52
N VAL A 216 -1.09 -16.16 8.51
CA VAL A 216 -1.14 -14.69 8.45
C VAL A 216 -2.16 -14.22 7.43
N VAL A 217 -2.81 -13.11 7.72
CA VAL A 217 -3.52 -12.29 6.73
C VAL A 217 -2.69 -11.05 6.44
N VAL A 218 -2.30 -10.84 5.19
CA VAL A 218 -1.53 -9.67 4.76
C VAL A 218 -2.48 -8.64 4.18
N PHE A 219 -2.59 -7.50 4.83
CA PHE A 219 -3.34 -6.35 4.33
C PHE A 219 -2.49 -5.51 3.39
N THR A 220 -3.06 -5.06 2.29
CA THR A 220 -2.40 -4.16 1.34
C THR A 220 -3.40 -3.33 0.54
N GLY A 221 -2.94 -2.20 0.02
CA GLY A 221 -3.62 -1.43 -1.02
C GLY A 221 -4.79 -0.55 -0.56
N GLU A 222 -5.18 -0.61 0.69
CA GLU A 222 -6.14 0.28 1.36
C GLU A 222 -5.58 0.75 2.71
N PRO A 223 -6.07 1.87 3.28
CA PRO A 223 -5.83 2.19 4.69
C PRO A 223 -6.32 1.05 5.60
N VAL A 224 -5.61 0.84 6.70
CA VAL A 224 -5.94 -0.21 7.69
C VAL A 224 -6.54 0.44 8.92
N TYR A 225 -7.75 0.04 9.28
CA TYR A 225 -8.42 0.48 10.50
C TYR A 225 -8.36 -0.59 11.59
N SER A 226 -8.36 -0.15 12.85
CA SER A 226 -8.22 -1.03 14.02
C SER A 226 -9.29 -2.10 14.09
N PHE A 227 -10.55 -1.77 13.75
CA PHE A 227 -11.64 -2.74 13.72
C PHE A 227 -11.42 -3.86 12.69
N GLN A 228 -10.84 -3.53 11.53
CA GLN A 228 -10.59 -4.54 10.49
C GLN A 228 -9.56 -5.56 10.94
N ARG A 229 -8.48 -5.08 11.58
CA ARG A 229 -7.46 -5.96 12.16
C ARG A 229 -8.08 -6.87 13.21
N ARG A 230 -8.78 -6.30 14.20
CA ARG A 230 -9.41 -7.04 15.29
C ARG A 230 -10.35 -8.14 14.78
N GLU A 231 -11.31 -7.79 13.90
CA GLU A 231 -12.27 -8.77 13.37
C GLU A 231 -11.60 -9.89 12.57
N VAL A 232 -10.55 -9.58 11.81
CA VAL A 232 -9.83 -10.58 11.01
C VAL A 232 -8.99 -11.50 11.89
N GLU A 233 -8.30 -10.97 12.90
CA GLU A 233 -7.51 -11.76 13.86
C GLU A 233 -8.43 -12.66 14.69
N GLU A 234 -9.57 -12.15 15.16
CA GLU A 234 -10.58 -12.91 15.89
C GLU A 234 -11.19 -14.03 15.03
N ALA A 235 -11.62 -13.71 13.81
CA ALA A 235 -12.30 -14.68 12.95
C ALA A 235 -11.38 -15.82 12.47
N PHE A 236 -10.12 -15.50 12.16
CA PHE A 236 -9.21 -16.47 11.53
C PHE A 236 -8.16 -17.06 12.50
N GLY A 237 -8.05 -16.53 13.71
CA GLY A 237 -7.12 -17.04 14.73
C GLY A 237 -5.65 -16.87 14.33
N CYS A 238 -5.32 -15.91 13.45
CA CYS A 238 -3.95 -15.67 13.00
C CYS A 238 -3.66 -14.17 12.92
N PRO A 239 -2.39 -13.74 13.03
CA PRO A 239 -2.03 -12.33 13.02
C PRO A 239 -2.30 -11.66 11.65
N VAL A 240 -2.52 -10.35 11.68
CA VAL A 240 -2.56 -9.48 10.51
C VAL A 240 -1.21 -8.78 10.36
N ALA A 241 -0.59 -8.94 9.19
CA ALA A 241 0.55 -8.14 8.75
C ALA A 241 0.10 -7.11 7.71
N VAL A 242 0.87 -6.03 7.53
CA VAL A 242 0.60 -5.00 6.53
C VAL A 242 1.77 -4.89 5.57
N GLU A 243 1.52 -5.03 4.27
CA GLU A 243 2.44 -4.62 3.22
C GLU A 243 2.08 -3.21 2.76
N TYR A 244 2.99 -2.27 2.96
CA TYR A 244 2.90 -0.92 2.43
C TYR A 244 3.70 -0.80 1.14
N GLY A 245 3.08 -0.21 0.13
CA GLY A 245 3.70 0.02 -1.18
C GLY A 245 2.69 0.42 -2.24
N SER A 246 3.17 0.56 -3.46
CA SER A 246 2.30 0.90 -4.60
C SER A 246 2.58 0.01 -5.81
N GLY A 247 1.67 0.08 -6.80
CA GLY A 247 1.86 -0.58 -8.08
C GLY A 247 3.13 -0.17 -8.79
N GLU A 248 3.54 1.08 -8.64
CA GLU A 248 4.71 1.68 -9.28
C GLU A 248 6.02 1.21 -8.65
N VAL A 249 6.13 1.33 -7.33
CA VAL A 249 7.40 1.11 -6.61
C VAL A 249 7.52 -0.27 -5.96
N GLY A 250 6.41 -0.96 -5.77
CA GLY A 250 6.40 -2.27 -5.14
C GLY A 250 6.25 -2.25 -3.63
N CYS A 251 6.77 -3.27 -2.95
CA CYS A 251 6.82 -3.34 -1.51
C CYS A 251 7.86 -2.34 -0.99
N VAL A 252 7.40 -1.37 -0.23
CA VAL A 252 8.22 -0.32 0.41
C VAL A 252 8.51 -0.69 1.86
N ALA A 253 7.49 -1.15 2.58
CA ALA A 253 7.62 -1.60 3.96
C ALA A 253 6.69 -2.78 4.25
N PHE A 254 7.01 -3.54 5.29
CA PHE A 254 6.21 -4.66 5.75
C PHE A 254 6.25 -4.74 7.27
N THR A 255 5.13 -5.07 7.93
CA THR A 255 5.11 -5.21 9.39
C THR A 255 5.79 -6.49 9.85
N CYS A 256 6.67 -6.36 10.83
CA CYS A 256 7.28 -7.48 11.52
C CYS A 256 6.30 -8.11 12.54
N PRO A 257 6.64 -9.26 13.17
CA PRO A 257 5.78 -9.88 14.19
C PRO A 257 5.47 -9.00 15.40
N ALA A 258 6.29 -7.97 15.68
CA ALA A 258 6.01 -6.99 16.73
C ALA A 258 5.06 -5.85 16.27
N GLY A 259 4.55 -5.92 15.02
CA GLY A 259 3.60 -4.95 14.48
C GLY A 259 4.22 -3.69 13.87
N THR A 260 5.55 -3.55 13.85
CA THR A 260 6.26 -2.39 13.31
C THR A 260 6.53 -2.56 11.82
N PRO A 261 6.15 -1.58 10.96
CA PRO A 261 6.53 -1.57 9.55
C PRO A 261 8.00 -1.21 9.38
N HIS A 262 8.79 -2.12 8.81
CA HIS A 262 10.19 -1.88 8.45
C HIS A 262 10.34 -1.69 6.95
N LEU A 263 11.21 -0.76 6.54
CA LEU A 263 11.53 -0.49 5.14
C LEU A 263 12.24 -1.69 4.49
N MET A 264 11.89 -1.97 3.25
CA MET A 264 12.63 -2.92 2.41
C MET A 264 13.91 -2.24 1.84
N ALA A 265 14.83 -1.89 2.76
CA ALA A 265 15.99 -1.03 2.51
C ALA A 265 16.92 -1.56 1.40
N GLU A 266 16.94 -2.85 1.15
CA GLU A 266 17.69 -3.44 0.05
C GLU A 266 17.08 -3.14 -1.34
N ASN A 267 15.78 -2.80 -1.39
CA ASN A 267 15.02 -2.57 -2.63
C ASN A 267 14.71 -1.10 -2.91
N VAL A 268 14.48 -0.32 -1.87
CA VAL A 268 14.07 1.08 -1.98
C VAL A 268 14.89 1.97 -1.05
N TYR A 269 15.11 3.21 -1.49
CA TYR A 269 15.55 4.31 -0.64
C TYR A 269 14.34 5.23 -0.42
N VAL A 270 14.04 5.52 0.84
CA VAL A 270 12.86 6.31 1.23
C VAL A 270 13.32 7.58 1.95
N GLU A 271 12.80 8.70 1.49
CA GLU A 271 12.98 10.02 2.08
C GLU A 271 11.62 10.56 2.53
N VAL A 272 11.63 11.47 3.48
CA VAL A 272 10.47 12.26 3.88
C VAL A 272 10.75 13.71 3.58
N ALA A 273 10.00 14.31 2.66
CA ALA A 273 10.10 15.72 2.31
C ALA A 273 9.10 16.53 3.12
N GLU A 274 9.59 17.40 4.00
CA GLU A 274 8.75 18.28 4.81
C GLU A 274 7.95 19.23 3.91
N ASP A 275 6.71 19.48 4.30
CA ASP A 275 5.82 20.44 3.67
C ASP A 275 5.01 21.15 4.78
N PRO A 276 5.18 22.47 4.96
CA PRO A 276 4.51 23.21 6.04
C PRO A 276 2.98 23.22 5.92
N ARG A 277 2.43 22.83 4.77
CA ARG A 277 0.98 22.71 4.55
C ARG A 277 0.41 21.41 5.12
N LEU A 278 1.24 20.44 5.46
CA LEU A 278 0.83 19.17 6.06
C LEU A 278 0.70 19.31 7.58
N PRO A 279 -0.29 18.67 8.22
CA PRO A 279 -0.49 18.76 9.66
C PRO A 279 0.64 18.08 10.47
N ALA A 280 1.35 17.12 9.89
CA ALA A 280 2.49 16.44 10.48
C ALA A 280 3.25 15.63 9.44
N GLY A 281 4.52 15.31 9.71
CA GLY A 281 5.37 14.48 8.84
C GLY A 281 5.73 15.19 7.53
N GLY A 282 5.96 14.41 6.48
CA GLY A 282 6.26 14.92 5.15
C GLY A 282 5.87 13.93 4.05
N TRP A 283 6.00 14.35 2.81
CA TRP A 283 5.74 13.51 1.65
C TRP A 283 6.71 12.33 1.59
N ILE A 284 6.20 11.13 1.47
CA ILE A 284 7.02 9.93 1.28
C ILE A 284 7.50 9.92 -0.17
N LEU A 285 8.80 10.06 -0.34
CA LEU A 285 9.50 9.95 -1.62
C LEU A 285 10.21 8.60 -1.69
N VAL A 286 10.02 7.89 -2.78
CA VAL A 286 10.61 6.56 -2.96
C VAL A 286 11.50 6.54 -4.19
N THR A 287 12.73 6.07 -4.01
CA THR A 287 13.65 5.74 -5.10
C THR A 287 13.79 4.23 -5.20
N GLN A 288 13.45 3.67 -6.38
CA GLN A 288 13.70 2.26 -6.66
C GLN A 288 15.18 2.03 -6.99
N LEU A 289 15.84 1.14 -6.25
CA LEU A 289 17.28 0.92 -6.37
C LEU A 289 17.68 -0.04 -7.51
N HIS A 290 16.71 -0.76 -8.10
CA HIS A 290 17.00 -1.83 -9.06
C HIS A 290 16.28 -1.72 -10.40
N ASN A 291 15.33 -0.79 -10.58
CA ASN A 291 14.63 -0.65 -11.86
C ASN A 291 15.43 0.23 -12.84
N ARG A 292 16.38 -0.38 -13.53
CA ARG A 292 17.21 0.30 -14.54
C ARG A 292 16.46 0.61 -15.83
N LEU A 293 15.37 -0.08 -16.09
CA LEU A 293 14.57 0.12 -17.30
C LEU A 293 13.72 1.39 -17.24
N PHE A 294 13.20 1.70 -16.07
CA PHE A 294 12.37 2.87 -15.82
C PHE A 294 12.66 3.41 -14.42
N PRO A 295 13.78 4.11 -14.24
CA PRO A 295 14.17 4.63 -12.92
C PRO A 295 13.11 5.58 -12.37
N LEU A 296 12.67 5.33 -11.14
CA LEU A 296 11.88 6.27 -10.36
C LEU A 296 12.79 6.82 -9.26
N LEU A 297 13.28 8.05 -9.44
CA LEU A 297 14.12 8.77 -8.48
C LEU A 297 13.26 9.79 -7.73
N ARG A 298 13.26 9.73 -6.40
CA ARG A 298 12.49 10.62 -5.52
C ARG A 298 11.00 10.72 -5.94
N TYR A 299 10.40 9.57 -6.26
CA TYR A 299 9.00 9.52 -6.69
C TYR A 299 8.05 9.76 -5.52
N ARG A 300 7.25 10.84 -5.59
CA ARG A 300 6.22 11.19 -4.63
C ARG A 300 5.03 10.26 -4.83
N ILE A 301 4.85 9.27 -3.93
CA ILE A 301 3.77 8.28 -4.04
C ILE A 301 2.41 8.82 -3.58
N GLY A 302 2.38 10.04 -3.00
CA GLY A 302 1.17 10.72 -2.57
C GLY A 302 0.75 10.44 -1.13
N ASP A 303 1.52 9.66 -0.41
CA ASP A 303 1.32 9.40 1.02
C ASP A 303 2.26 10.27 1.86
N VAL A 304 1.84 10.54 3.09
CA VAL A 304 2.58 11.32 4.09
C VAL A 304 2.97 10.41 5.25
N GLY A 305 4.18 10.60 5.76
CA GLY A 305 4.67 9.73 6.82
C GLY A 305 5.92 10.26 7.51
N LEU A 306 6.50 9.39 8.33
CA LEU A 306 7.74 9.59 9.07
C LEU A 306 8.62 8.35 8.90
N VAL A 307 9.92 8.54 8.71
CA VAL A 307 10.93 7.49 8.78
C VAL A 307 11.71 7.68 10.08
N ARG A 308 11.94 6.60 10.79
CA ARG A 308 12.64 6.61 12.09
C ARG A 308 13.73 5.56 12.09
N GLU A 309 14.75 5.79 12.93
CA GLU A 309 15.74 4.77 13.26
C GLU A 309 15.07 3.55 13.93
N PRO A 310 15.63 2.36 13.75
CA PRO A 310 15.04 1.14 14.28
C PRO A 310 15.08 1.10 15.80
N THR A 311 13.91 1.07 16.42
CA THR A 311 13.71 0.92 17.89
C THR A 311 12.88 -0.32 18.24
N CYS A 312 12.38 -1.02 17.23
CA CYS A 312 11.50 -2.16 17.38
C CYS A 312 12.17 -3.33 18.15
N PRO A 313 11.46 -3.94 19.11
CA PRO A 313 11.99 -5.07 19.87
C PRO A 313 12.25 -6.34 19.03
N CYS A 314 11.86 -6.35 17.76
CA CYS A 314 12.18 -7.46 16.85
C CYS A 314 13.68 -7.58 16.53
N GLY A 315 14.50 -6.57 16.85
CA GLY A 315 15.94 -6.54 16.68
C GLY A 315 16.44 -6.33 15.26
N ARG A 316 15.54 -6.06 14.28
CA ARG A 316 15.94 -5.75 12.90
C ARG A 316 16.51 -4.33 12.82
N ALA A 317 17.61 -4.18 12.10
CA ALA A 317 18.25 -2.87 11.91
C ALA A 317 17.68 -2.07 10.73
N LEU A 318 16.52 -2.46 10.22
CA LEU A 318 15.85 -1.76 9.12
C LEU A 318 15.08 -0.55 9.66
N PRO A 319 15.17 0.63 9.00
CA PRO A 319 14.40 1.81 9.40
C PRO A 319 12.90 1.52 9.48
N GLU A 320 12.21 2.24 10.37
CA GLU A 320 10.80 2.11 10.61
C GLU A 320 10.02 3.17 9.81
N LEU A 321 8.89 2.78 9.22
CA LEU A 321 8.02 3.68 8.49
C LEU A 321 6.68 3.83 9.22
N GLN A 322 6.31 5.06 9.53
CA GLN A 322 4.97 5.41 9.98
C GLN A 322 4.25 6.17 8.87
N VAL A 323 3.21 5.56 8.30
CA VAL A 323 2.33 6.23 7.33
C VAL A 323 1.22 6.95 8.10
N LEU A 324 1.05 8.25 7.84
CA LEU A 324 0.06 9.10 8.50
C LEU A 324 -1.24 9.22 7.70
N GLY A 325 -1.16 9.06 6.38
CA GLY A 325 -2.29 9.14 5.48
C GLY A 325 -1.88 9.60 4.09
N ARG A 326 -2.87 9.89 3.25
CA ARG A 326 -2.64 10.55 1.97
C ARG A 326 -2.60 12.05 2.16
N GLY A 327 -1.75 12.74 1.40
CA GLY A 327 -1.61 14.19 1.51
C GLY A 327 -2.84 14.97 1.07
N TRP A 328 -3.79 14.34 0.39
CA TRP A 328 -5.08 14.91 0.02
C TRP A 328 -6.28 14.37 0.81
N ASP A 329 -6.08 13.38 1.69
CA ASP A 329 -7.13 12.88 2.59
C ASP A 329 -7.10 13.69 3.89
N LEU A 330 -7.33 15.00 3.75
CA LEU A 330 -7.32 15.98 4.83
C LEU A 330 -8.71 16.53 5.11
N LEU A 331 -8.97 16.81 6.38
CA LEU A 331 -10.10 17.59 6.85
C LEU A 331 -9.59 18.99 7.17
N VAL A 332 -10.22 20.01 6.61
CA VAL A 332 -9.81 21.40 6.76
C VAL A 332 -10.93 22.21 7.41
N ALA A 333 -10.62 22.95 8.46
CA ALA A 333 -11.51 23.91 9.07
C ALA A 333 -10.68 25.05 9.70
N ASP A 334 -11.14 26.29 9.60
CA ASP A 334 -10.52 27.48 10.19
C ASP A 334 -9.03 27.63 9.86
N GLY A 335 -8.63 27.19 8.68
CA GLY A 335 -7.23 27.21 8.20
C GLY A 335 -6.36 26.08 8.75
N GLU A 336 -6.87 25.19 9.59
CA GLU A 336 -6.18 24.02 10.09
C GLU A 336 -6.53 22.77 9.28
N ALA A 337 -5.52 21.95 9.00
CA ALA A 337 -5.66 20.66 8.33
C ALA A 337 -5.43 19.51 9.31
N ARG A 338 -6.16 18.41 9.16
CA ARG A 338 -6.01 17.18 9.96
C ARG A 338 -6.12 15.95 9.05
N PHE A 339 -5.33 14.92 9.31
CA PHE A 339 -5.51 13.63 8.61
C PHE A 339 -6.83 13.00 9.00
N VAL A 340 -7.59 12.54 8.00
CA VAL A 340 -8.90 11.91 8.20
C VAL A 340 -8.81 10.54 8.85
N HIS A 341 -7.71 9.78 8.60
CA HIS A 341 -7.57 8.40 9.04
C HIS A 341 -7.73 8.21 10.57
N PRO A 342 -7.07 8.99 11.45
CA PRO A 342 -7.24 8.85 12.90
C PRO A 342 -8.68 9.15 13.37
N LEU A 343 -9.37 10.08 12.70
CA LEU A 343 -10.76 10.39 13.02
C LEU A 343 -11.68 9.22 12.66
N LEU A 344 -11.51 8.66 11.46
CA LEU A 344 -12.31 7.51 11.03
C LEU A 344 -12.04 6.28 11.89
N ASP A 345 -10.81 6.04 12.32
CA ASP A 345 -10.48 4.92 13.21
C ASP A 345 -11.22 5.07 14.55
N ARG A 346 -11.18 6.26 15.18
CA ARG A 346 -11.94 6.57 16.39
C ARG A 346 -13.45 6.47 16.20
N LEU A 347 -13.95 6.91 15.05
CA LEU A 347 -15.37 6.78 14.73
C LEU A 347 -15.78 5.30 14.67
N PHE A 348 -15.03 4.48 13.95
CA PHE A 348 -15.31 3.05 13.86
C PHE A 348 -15.24 2.33 15.21
N GLU A 349 -14.36 2.73 16.12
CA GLU A 349 -14.27 2.15 17.46
C GLU A 349 -15.53 2.42 18.32
N GLN A 350 -16.28 3.49 18.03
CA GLN A 350 -17.51 3.86 18.76
C GLN A 350 -18.79 3.36 18.09
N LEU A 351 -18.68 2.82 16.87
CA LEU A 351 -19.83 2.30 16.14
C LEU A 351 -20.20 0.87 16.58
N PRO A 352 -21.50 0.54 16.58
CA PRO A 352 -21.92 -0.82 16.76
C PRO A 352 -21.44 -1.69 15.57
N ASP A 353 -21.19 -2.95 15.85
CA ASP A 353 -20.62 -3.90 14.87
C ASP A 353 -21.33 -3.92 13.51
N ARG A 354 -22.65 -3.81 13.48
CA ARG A 354 -23.45 -3.79 12.25
C ARG A 354 -23.13 -2.62 11.31
N LEU A 355 -22.52 -1.53 11.82
CA LEU A 355 -22.16 -0.33 11.06
C LEU A 355 -20.68 -0.30 10.66
N LEU A 356 -19.84 -1.19 11.20
CA LEU A 356 -18.43 -1.25 10.86
C LEU A 356 -18.23 -1.54 9.35
N GLY A 357 -17.46 -0.68 8.70
CA GLY A 357 -17.24 -0.76 7.26
C GLY A 357 -18.43 -0.31 6.39
N ARG A 358 -19.44 0.36 7.00
CA ARG A 358 -20.64 0.86 6.34
C ARG A 358 -20.84 2.37 6.46
N VAL A 359 -19.76 3.08 6.81
CA VAL A 359 -19.78 4.54 6.95
C VAL A 359 -18.70 5.13 6.05
N ARG A 360 -19.04 6.20 5.35
CA ARG A 360 -18.12 7.01 4.56
C ARG A 360 -18.22 8.46 4.98
N LEU A 361 -17.08 9.11 5.13
CA LEU A 361 -17.00 10.54 5.37
C LEU A 361 -16.72 11.27 4.05
N ARG A 362 -17.46 12.34 3.78
CA ARG A 362 -17.20 13.28 2.68
C ARG A 362 -16.84 14.63 3.26
N HIS A 363 -15.93 15.32 2.62
CA HIS A 363 -15.50 16.66 2.95
C HIS A 363 -15.75 17.59 1.76
N PRO A 364 -16.96 18.19 1.69
CA PRO A 364 -17.34 19.03 0.54
C PRO A 364 -16.74 20.42 0.56
N ALA A 365 -16.48 20.99 1.73
CA ALA A 365 -15.91 22.32 1.91
C ALA A 365 -15.25 22.45 3.31
N PRO A 366 -14.34 23.41 3.52
CA PRO A 366 -13.77 23.68 4.83
C PRO A 366 -14.85 23.86 5.91
N GLY A 367 -14.67 23.16 7.05
CA GLY A 367 -15.64 23.16 8.15
C GLY A 367 -16.96 22.41 7.87
N GLU A 368 -17.08 21.73 6.73
CA GLU A 368 -18.25 20.90 6.41
C GLU A 368 -17.90 19.44 6.27
N ALA A 369 -18.71 18.57 6.84
CA ALA A 369 -18.57 17.12 6.69
C ALA A 369 -19.95 16.49 6.44
N THR A 370 -19.99 15.47 5.59
CA THR A 370 -21.19 14.65 5.38
C THR A 370 -20.83 13.19 5.63
N VAL A 371 -21.55 12.55 6.56
CA VAL A 371 -21.43 11.10 6.76
C VAL A 371 -22.50 10.38 5.97
N GLU A 372 -22.06 9.48 5.11
CA GLU A 372 -22.90 8.56 4.36
C GLU A 372 -22.96 7.23 5.13
N VAL A 373 -24.18 6.77 5.43
CA VAL A 373 -24.39 5.58 6.26
C VAL A 373 -25.22 4.56 5.49
N ASP A 374 -24.67 3.36 5.31
CA ASP A 374 -25.38 2.21 4.75
C ASP A 374 -26.17 1.50 5.85
N SER A 375 -27.33 2.09 6.19
CA SER A 375 -28.27 1.55 7.17
C SER A 375 -29.70 1.83 6.76
N HIS A 376 -30.62 0.98 7.23
CA HIS A 376 -32.05 1.11 6.99
C HIS A 376 -32.77 1.93 8.08
N THR A 377 -32.08 2.29 9.16
CA THR A 377 -32.69 3.00 10.30
C THR A 377 -32.20 4.44 10.40
N ASP A 378 -33.11 5.37 10.72
CA ASP A 378 -32.75 6.78 10.97
C ASP A 378 -31.95 6.94 12.26
N ALA A 379 -32.17 6.05 13.23
CA ALA A 379 -31.42 6.03 14.48
C ALA A 379 -29.92 5.81 14.24
N ASP A 380 -29.54 4.91 13.33
CA ASP A 380 -28.15 4.71 12.96
C ASP A 380 -27.55 5.93 12.27
N VAL A 381 -28.29 6.55 11.36
CA VAL A 381 -27.84 7.76 10.64
C VAL A 381 -27.61 8.91 11.59
N SER A 382 -28.54 9.15 12.52
CA SER A 382 -28.42 10.18 13.55
C SER A 382 -27.25 9.90 14.49
N ARG A 383 -27.10 8.66 14.95
CA ARG A 383 -25.99 8.26 15.82
C ARG A 383 -24.62 8.51 15.17
N VAL A 384 -24.45 8.12 13.91
CA VAL A 384 -23.17 8.35 13.20
C VAL A 384 -22.90 9.83 13.01
N ARG A 385 -23.93 10.63 12.70
CA ARG A 385 -23.81 12.09 12.60
C ARG A 385 -23.32 12.68 13.92
N ASP A 386 -23.97 12.34 15.03
CA ASP A 386 -23.70 12.92 16.34
C ASP A 386 -22.29 12.55 16.82
N LEU A 387 -21.89 11.27 16.70
CA LEU A 387 -20.54 10.83 16.99
C LEU A 387 -19.49 11.53 16.12
N THR A 388 -19.79 11.75 14.83
CA THR A 388 -18.86 12.47 13.94
C THR A 388 -18.75 13.94 14.34
N ALA A 389 -19.86 14.58 14.71
CA ALA A 389 -19.86 15.97 15.18
C ALA A 389 -19.04 16.12 16.48
N ASP A 390 -19.20 15.20 17.42
CA ASP A 390 -18.43 15.19 18.67
C ASP A 390 -16.92 15.01 18.42
N LEU A 391 -16.55 14.13 17.50
CA LEU A 391 -15.14 13.88 17.15
C LEU A 391 -14.48 15.04 16.39
N LEU A 392 -15.24 15.74 15.56
CA LEU A 392 -14.75 16.89 14.79
C LEU A 392 -14.67 18.15 15.68
N GLY A 393 -15.58 18.28 16.66
CA GLY A 393 -15.64 19.40 17.59
C GLY A 393 -16.38 20.62 17.05
N PRO A 394 -16.39 21.71 17.83
CA PRO A 394 -17.07 22.95 17.46
C PRO A 394 -16.47 23.55 16.16
N GLY A 395 -17.27 24.27 15.40
CA GLY A 395 -16.86 24.85 14.11
C GLY A 395 -17.16 23.97 12.89
N TRP A 396 -17.51 22.70 13.09
CA TRP A 396 -17.88 21.81 12.01
C TRP A 396 -19.40 21.71 11.80
N ARG A 397 -19.82 21.82 10.55
CA ARG A 397 -21.20 21.53 10.14
C ARG A 397 -21.28 20.08 9.64
N VAL A 398 -21.82 19.18 10.47
CA VAL A 398 -21.93 17.75 10.12
C VAL A 398 -23.34 17.44 9.66
N ARG A 399 -23.45 16.90 8.46
CA ARG A 399 -24.68 16.34 7.88
C ARG A 399 -24.59 14.83 7.82
N ALA A 400 -25.73 14.15 7.75
CA ALA A 400 -25.78 12.73 7.51
C ALA A 400 -26.76 12.39 6.39
N ALA A 401 -26.43 11.36 5.62
CA ALA A 401 -27.28 10.85 4.56
C ALA A 401 -27.25 9.33 4.54
N ARG A 402 -28.36 8.70 4.14
CA ARG A 402 -28.34 7.28 3.78
C ARG A 402 -27.65 7.10 2.44
N ALA A 403 -26.78 6.13 2.35
CA ALA A 403 -26.11 5.78 1.09
C ALA A 403 -25.79 4.28 1.06
N MET A 404 -25.91 3.69 -0.12
CA MET A 404 -25.48 2.31 -0.31
C MET A 404 -23.97 2.27 -0.53
N PHE A 405 -23.26 1.48 0.28
CA PHE A 405 -21.84 1.27 0.14
C PHE A 405 -21.53 0.33 -1.03
N ARG A 406 -20.82 0.83 -2.02
CA ARG A 406 -20.32 0.02 -3.14
C ARG A 406 -18.82 0.11 -3.24
N ARG A 407 -18.19 -1.02 -3.58
CA ARG A 407 -16.78 -1.05 -3.93
C ARG A 407 -16.53 -0.27 -5.21
N LEU A 408 -15.36 0.36 -5.26
CA LEU A 408 -14.86 0.98 -6.49
C LEU A 408 -14.64 -0.10 -7.57
N PRO A 409 -14.56 0.27 -8.85
CA PRO A 409 -14.21 -0.68 -9.93
C PRO A 409 -12.88 -1.42 -9.69
N SER A 410 -11.96 -0.82 -8.95
CA SER A 410 -10.72 -1.45 -8.49
C SER A 410 -10.91 -2.54 -7.41
N GLY A 411 -12.12 -2.73 -6.90
CA GLY A 411 -12.45 -3.63 -5.79
C GLY A 411 -12.22 -3.05 -4.40
N LYS A 412 -11.62 -1.87 -4.29
CA LYS A 412 -11.35 -1.18 -3.01
C LYS A 412 -12.60 -0.52 -2.43
N CYS A 413 -12.60 -0.31 -1.12
CA CYS A 413 -13.56 0.57 -0.43
C CYS A 413 -12.96 1.95 -0.20
N ALA A 414 -13.74 3.00 -0.44
CA ALA A 414 -13.39 4.36 -0.09
C ALA A 414 -14.20 4.77 1.14
N TYR A 415 -13.54 4.90 2.28
CA TYR A 415 -14.16 5.38 3.53
C TYR A 415 -14.09 6.90 3.67
N PHE A 416 -13.33 7.55 2.80
CA PHE A 416 -13.24 9.00 2.70
C PHE A 416 -13.30 9.46 1.25
N VAL A 417 -13.93 10.61 1.02
CA VAL A 417 -13.96 11.31 -0.26
C VAL A 417 -13.81 12.82 -0.02
N ALA A 418 -12.77 13.42 -0.55
CA ALA A 418 -12.63 14.86 -0.62
C ALA A 418 -13.25 15.38 -1.92
N ASP A 419 -14.21 16.28 -1.82
CA ASP A 419 -14.90 16.87 -2.98
C ASP A 419 -14.17 18.14 -3.46
N GLY A 420 -12.85 18.07 -3.64
CA GLY A 420 -12.04 19.12 -4.30
C GLY A 420 -11.44 20.21 -3.40
N THR A 421 -11.65 20.18 -2.09
CA THR A 421 -11.17 21.24 -1.17
C THR A 421 -10.13 20.79 -0.14
N GLY A 422 -9.84 19.52 -0.06
CA GLY A 422 -8.86 18.92 0.86
C GLY A 422 -7.51 18.58 0.21
N THR A 423 -7.27 19.00 -1.03
CA THR A 423 -5.99 18.76 -1.68
C THR A 423 -5.00 19.86 -1.33
N VAL A 424 -3.80 19.48 -0.89
CA VAL A 424 -2.64 20.37 -0.97
C VAL A 424 -2.43 20.62 -2.47
N PRO A 425 -2.56 21.87 -2.99
CA PRO A 425 -2.37 22.13 -4.40
C PRO A 425 -0.97 21.66 -4.83
N ASP A 426 -0.90 20.98 -5.97
CA ASP A 426 0.36 20.80 -6.67
C ASP A 426 0.74 22.15 -7.29
N GLU A 427 1.73 22.87 -6.77
CA GLU A 427 2.45 23.94 -7.45
C GLU A 427 3.68 23.40 -8.13
#